data_54e17a38472ec1002418ec08fb352c1d
#
_entry.id   54e17a38472ec1002418ec08fb352c1d
#
_cell.length_a   1.000
_cell.length_b   1.000
_cell.length_c   1.000
_cell.angle_alpha   90.00
_cell.angle_beta   90.00
_cell.angle_gamma   90.00
#
_symmetry.space_group_name_H-M   'P 1'
#
loop_
_entity.id
_entity.type
_entity.pdbx_description
1 polymer ?
#
loop_
_entity_poly.entity_id
_entity_poly.type
_entity_poly.pdbx_seq_one_letter_code
_entity_poly.pdbx_strand_id
1 'polypeptide(L)'
;WHRALMRLDEGDYDTVLAEYDQSLWDPKSDEYLDLCNDASLLMRLELHGVDVGGRWADVAEKCKARTNDHLLAFIDVHFALTLAAIDAPEAGELYASLAKYGEDGNDDNAPISAEIGKPLAAGLIAYKQGDFGAAVDYMVPVRYALPKMGGSNAQRDLFAMILLDAAIRAGRANLARALAAERLGRMPENAWTRAAHTRAFAA
;
A
#
# COMPACT_ATOMS: atom_id res chain seq x y z
N TRP A 1 8.63 10.01 -9.79
CA TRP A 1 8.16 8.77 -9.16
C TRP A 1 8.53 7.53 -10.00
N HIS A 2 8.17 7.43 -11.29
CA HIS A 2 8.52 6.24 -12.11
C HIS A 2 10.02 5.96 -12.20
N ARG A 3 10.86 7.02 -12.28
CA ARG A 3 12.31 6.86 -12.25
C ARG A 3 12.80 6.26 -10.93
N ALA A 4 12.21 6.70 -9.81
CA ALA A 4 12.53 6.14 -8.50
C ALA A 4 12.15 4.66 -8.40
N LEU A 5 11.03 4.21 -9.01
CA LEU A 5 10.68 2.79 -9.06
C LEU A 5 11.69 1.96 -9.88
N MET A 6 12.20 2.50 -10.99
CA MET A 6 13.24 1.80 -11.77
C MET A 6 14.53 1.62 -10.95
N ARG A 7 14.98 2.67 -10.25
CA ARG A 7 16.15 2.59 -9.37
C ARG A 7 15.93 1.64 -8.19
N LEU A 8 14.72 1.62 -7.64
CA LEU A 8 14.35 0.68 -6.59
C LEU A 8 14.50 -0.78 -7.07
N ASP A 9 14.06 -1.08 -8.29
CA ASP A 9 14.21 -2.40 -8.91
C ASP A 9 15.69 -2.75 -9.20
N GLU A 10 16.54 -1.76 -9.41
CA GLU A 10 18.00 -1.89 -9.56
C GLU A 10 18.72 -2.05 -8.21
N GLY A 11 18.03 -1.82 -7.08
CA GLY A 11 18.62 -1.88 -5.74
C GLY A 11 19.40 -0.62 -5.34
N ASP A 12 19.24 0.49 -6.06
CA ASP A 12 19.90 1.77 -5.79
C ASP A 12 19.11 2.59 -4.75
N TYR A 13 18.98 2.02 -3.54
CA TYR A 13 18.11 2.56 -2.48
C TYR A 13 18.58 3.92 -1.97
N ASP A 14 19.87 4.16 -1.86
CA ASP A 14 20.42 5.43 -1.40
C ASP A 14 20.03 6.57 -2.34
N THR A 15 20.10 6.33 -3.65
CA THR A 15 19.66 7.32 -4.64
C THR A 15 18.15 7.53 -4.58
N VAL A 16 17.35 6.46 -4.36
CA VAL A 16 15.88 6.59 -4.21
C VAL A 16 15.53 7.45 -3.00
N LEU A 17 16.18 7.25 -1.85
CA LEU A 17 15.99 8.07 -0.66
C LEU A 17 16.40 9.53 -0.90
N ALA A 18 17.54 9.75 -1.55
CA ALA A 18 17.99 11.09 -1.89
C ALA A 18 17.03 11.80 -2.87
N GLU A 19 16.53 11.09 -3.88
CA GLU A 19 15.52 11.63 -4.83
C GLU A 19 14.20 11.92 -4.13
N TYR A 20 13.79 11.07 -3.16
CA TYR A 20 12.61 11.33 -2.34
C TYR A 20 12.75 12.67 -1.63
N ASP A 21 13.82 12.88 -0.87
CA ASP A 21 14.04 14.07 -0.07
C ASP A 21 14.23 15.36 -0.90
N GLN A 22 14.80 15.25 -2.11
CA GLN A 22 15.16 16.42 -2.91
C GLN A 22 14.13 16.81 -3.97
N SER A 23 13.30 15.87 -4.42
CA SER A 23 12.54 16.08 -5.65
C SER A 23 11.15 15.45 -5.67
N LEU A 24 10.85 14.46 -4.85
CA LEU A 24 9.54 13.80 -4.82
C LEU A 24 8.69 14.34 -3.71
N TRP A 25 9.18 14.36 -2.48
CA TRP A 25 8.49 14.99 -1.37
C TRP A 25 8.51 16.51 -1.51
N ASP A 26 7.33 17.11 -1.63
CA ASP A 26 7.16 18.56 -1.56
C ASP A 26 6.32 18.92 -0.32
N PRO A 27 6.95 19.54 0.71
CA PRO A 27 6.23 19.95 1.91
C PRO A 27 5.12 20.97 1.65
N LYS A 28 5.11 21.62 0.48
CA LYS A 28 4.10 22.58 0.07
C LYS A 28 2.98 21.98 -0.78
N SER A 29 3.20 20.79 -1.36
CA SER A 29 2.16 20.10 -2.14
C SER A 29 1.12 19.52 -1.20
N ASP A 30 -0.13 19.79 -1.50
CA ASP A 30 -1.30 19.19 -0.85
C ASP A 30 -2.09 18.29 -1.82
N GLU A 31 -1.48 17.95 -2.95
CA GLU A 31 -2.08 17.11 -3.96
C GLU A 31 -2.21 15.66 -3.47
N TYR A 32 -3.43 15.13 -3.54
CA TYR A 32 -3.77 13.81 -3.04
C TYR A 32 -2.96 12.70 -3.71
N LEU A 33 -2.72 12.82 -5.03
CA LEU A 33 -1.97 11.81 -5.77
C LEU A 33 -0.47 11.85 -5.47
N ASP A 34 0.08 13.01 -5.12
CA ASP A 34 1.47 13.11 -4.65
C ASP A 34 1.61 12.36 -3.33
N LEU A 35 0.72 12.59 -2.37
CA LEU A 35 0.72 11.86 -1.09
C LEU A 35 0.56 10.34 -1.27
N CYS A 36 -0.25 9.90 -2.24
CA CYS A 36 -0.35 8.47 -2.57
C CYS A 36 0.96 7.92 -3.15
N ASN A 37 1.65 8.68 -4.00
CA ASN A 37 2.92 8.29 -4.58
C ASN A 37 4.04 8.25 -3.53
N ASP A 38 4.04 9.19 -2.59
CA ASP A 38 4.96 9.23 -1.44
C ASP A 38 4.75 7.99 -0.55
N ALA A 39 3.53 7.75 -0.11
CA ALA A 39 3.18 6.57 0.67
C ALA A 39 3.56 5.26 -0.04
N SER A 40 3.29 5.19 -1.34
CA SER A 40 3.63 4.04 -2.17
C SER A 40 5.14 3.79 -2.25
N LEU A 41 5.95 4.84 -2.36
CA LEU A 41 7.41 4.70 -2.44
C LEU A 41 8.02 4.32 -1.10
N LEU A 42 7.58 4.96 -0.01
CA LEU A 42 8.03 4.63 1.35
C LEU A 42 7.73 3.16 1.70
N MET A 43 6.52 2.70 1.42
CA MET A 43 6.15 1.31 1.68
C MET A 43 6.96 0.32 0.84
N ARG A 44 7.27 0.64 -0.42
CA ARG A 44 8.14 -0.20 -1.25
C ARG A 44 9.56 -0.28 -0.71
N LEU A 45 10.12 0.84 -0.26
CA LEU A 45 11.44 0.87 0.40
C LEU A 45 11.46 -0.06 1.61
N GLU A 46 10.44 0.00 2.48
CA GLU A 46 10.32 -0.93 3.61
C GLU A 46 10.22 -2.40 3.19
N LEU A 47 9.46 -2.70 2.12
CA LEU A 47 9.37 -4.06 1.56
C LEU A 47 10.71 -4.57 1.01
N HIS A 48 11.61 -3.67 0.63
CA HIS A 48 13.00 -3.97 0.28
C HIS A 48 13.94 -4.00 1.50
N GLY A 49 13.42 -3.78 2.72
CA GLY A 49 14.21 -3.79 3.95
C GLY A 49 14.95 -2.49 4.24
N VAL A 50 14.57 -1.40 3.59
CA VAL A 50 15.18 -0.09 3.76
C VAL A 50 14.47 0.66 4.89
N ASP A 51 15.25 1.22 5.82
CA ASP A 51 14.72 2.12 6.84
C ASP A 51 14.41 3.50 6.22
N VAL A 52 13.17 3.90 6.29
CA VAL A 52 12.70 5.20 5.77
C VAL A 52 12.72 6.31 6.82
N GLY A 53 13.14 6.01 8.06
CA GLY A 53 13.24 6.97 9.16
C GLY A 53 11.90 7.65 9.46
N GLY A 54 11.94 8.94 9.71
CA GLY A 54 10.75 9.75 10.07
C GLY A 54 9.84 10.15 8.91
N ARG A 55 10.11 9.76 7.66
CA ARG A 55 9.40 10.26 6.47
C ARG A 55 7.89 9.97 6.46
N TRP A 56 7.48 8.87 7.11
CA TRP A 56 6.06 8.59 7.28
C TRP A 56 5.33 9.68 8.06
N ALA A 57 5.97 10.28 9.07
CA ALA A 57 5.34 11.32 9.89
C ALA A 57 5.00 12.57 9.08
N ASP A 58 5.87 12.95 8.13
CA ASP A 58 5.65 14.12 7.27
C ASP A 58 4.43 13.92 6.36
N VAL A 59 4.31 12.75 5.72
CA VAL A 59 3.15 12.41 4.86
C VAL A 59 1.88 12.27 5.70
N ALA A 60 1.97 11.61 6.86
CA ALA A 60 0.83 11.38 7.74
C ALA A 60 0.22 12.69 8.27
N GLU A 61 1.03 13.70 8.55
CA GLU A 61 0.53 14.99 9.01
C GLU A 61 -0.44 15.63 8.01
N LYS A 62 -0.21 15.44 6.71
CA LYS A 62 -1.11 15.90 5.65
C LYS A 62 -2.37 15.02 5.51
N CYS A 63 -2.29 13.75 5.86
CA CYS A 63 -3.41 12.81 5.78
C CYS A 63 -4.40 12.97 6.93
N LYS A 64 -3.95 13.37 8.14
CA LYS A 64 -4.78 13.45 9.35
C LYS A 64 -6.01 14.33 9.19
N ALA A 65 -5.90 15.47 8.52
CA ALA A 65 -7.02 16.39 8.33
C ALA A 65 -8.03 15.94 7.25
N ARG A 66 -7.80 14.79 6.60
CA ARG A 66 -8.52 14.35 5.39
C ARG A 66 -9.18 12.99 5.52
N THR A 67 -9.43 12.56 6.76
CA THR A 67 -10.02 11.25 7.07
C THR A 67 -11.48 11.08 6.63
N ASN A 68 -12.12 12.16 6.18
CA ASN A 68 -13.53 12.19 5.78
C ASN A 68 -13.77 12.67 4.34
N ASP A 69 -12.71 12.83 3.53
CA ASP A 69 -12.85 13.44 2.20
C ASP A 69 -13.42 12.47 1.14
N HIS A 70 -13.02 11.21 1.20
CA HIS A 70 -13.49 10.09 0.35
C HIS A 70 -13.59 10.41 -1.16
N LEU A 71 -12.61 11.16 -1.69
CA LEU A 71 -12.60 11.51 -3.10
C LEU A 71 -12.50 10.30 -4.03
N LEU A 72 -11.66 9.33 -3.64
CA LEU A 72 -11.50 8.05 -4.32
C LEU A 72 -11.06 6.99 -3.30
N ALA A 73 -11.61 5.79 -3.39
CA ALA A 73 -11.17 4.65 -2.59
C ALA A 73 -9.65 4.40 -2.69
N PHE A 74 -9.05 4.71 -3.85
CA PHE A 74 -7.60 4.64 -4.08
C PHE A 74 -6.82 5.57 -3.14
N ILE A 75 -7.31 6.78 -2.89
CA ILE A 75 -6.69 7.75 -1.97
C ILE A 75 -6.84 7.27 -0.53
N ASP A 76 -8.05 6.88 -0.15
CA ASP A 76 -8.36 6.45 1.22
C ASP A 76 -7.46 5.30 1.68
N VAL A 77 -7.20 4.31 0.82
CA VAL A 77 -6.33 3.17 1.19
C VAL A 77 -4.87 3.57 1.36
N HIS A 78 -4.37 4.56 0.60
CA HIS A 78 -3.01 5.08 0.80
C HIS A 78 -2.92 5.90 2.09
N PHE A 79 -3.94 6.68 2.41
CA PHE A 79 -4.01 7.43 3.67
C PHE A 79 -4.12 6.49 4.87
N ALA A 80 -4.93 5.41 4.78
CA ALA A 80 -5.01 4.38 5.81
C ALA A 80 -3.64 3.72 6.07
N LEU A 81 -2.90 3.37 4.99
CA LEU A 81 -1.55 2.85 5.08
C LEU A 81 -0.60 3.84 5.78
N THR A 82 -0.66 5.11 5.37
CA THR A 82 0.20 6.18 5.90
C THR A 82 -0.04 6.42 7.38
N LEU A 83 -1.30 6.58 7.78
CA LEU A 83 -1.68 6.80 9.18
C LEU A 83 -1.33 5.60 10.06
N ALA A 84 -1.55 4.38 9.56
CA ALA A 84 -1.16 3.16 10.27
C ALA A 84 0.36 2.98 10.38
N ALA A 85 1.14 3.55 9.46
CA ALA A 85 2.61 3.45 9.50
C ALA A 85 3.24 4.17 10.70
N ILE A 86 2.51 5.11 11.31
CA ILE A 86 2.94 5.85 12.52
C ILE A 86 2.03 5.58 13.72
N ASP A 87 1.23 4.52 13.68
CA ASP A 87 0.25 4.18 14.73
C ASP A 87 -0.71 5.34 15.09
N ALA A 88 -1.04 6.21 14.12
CA ALA A 88 -1.93 7.34 14.34
C ALA A 88 -3.36 6.86 14.59
N PRO A 89 -4.07 7.41 15.62
CA PRO A 89 -5.47 7.06 15.88
C PRO A 89 -6.40 7.39 14.71
N GLU A 90 -6.02 8.36 13.89
CA GLU A 90 -6.75 8.78 12.69
C GLU A 90 -6.84 7.66 11.63
N ALA A 91 -6.01 6.61 11.69
CA ALA A 91 -6.18 5.42 10.86
C ALA A 91 -7.52 4.71 11.15
N GLY A 92 -7.89 4.63 12.44
CA GLY A 92 -9.19 4.09 12.87
C GLY A 92 -10.36 5.02 12.52
N GLU A 93 -10.17 6.32 12.62
CA GLU A 93 -11.16 7.32 12.24
C GLU A 93 -11.45 7.27 10.74
N LEU A 94 -10.41 7.24 9.91
CA LEU A 94 -10.54 7.08 8.46
C LEU A 94 -11.27 5.78 8.10
N TYR A 95 -10.90 4.67 8.74
CA TYR A 95 -11.58 3.39 8.50
C TYR A 95 -13.07 3.43 8.84
N ALA A 96 -13.43 4.02 9.99
CA ALA A 96 -14.82 4.16 10.40
C ALA A 96 -15.60 5.09 9.45
N SER A 97 -15.00 6.21 9.05
CA SER A 97 -15.58 7.15 8.11
C SER A 97 -15.78 6.53 6.71
N LEU A 98 -14.78 5.80 6.21
CA LEU A 98 -14.85 5.07 4.95
C LEU A 98 -15.94 4.00 4.95
N ALA A 99 -16.10 3.28 6.08
CA ALA A 99 -17.16 2.30 6.23
C ALA A 99 -18.55 2.95 6.13
N LYS A 100 -18.73 4.07 6.84
CA LYS A 100 -19.99 4.84 6.80
C LYS A 100 -20.26 5.42 5.41
N TYR A 101 -19.24 5.99 4.76
CA TYR A 101 -19.38 6.51 3.41
C TYR A 101 -19.77 5.42 2.41
N GLY A 102 -19.20 4.21 2.53
CA GLY A 102 -19.57 3.08 1.70
C GLY A 102 -21.03 2.60 1.89
N GLU A 103 -21.61 2.81 3.08
CA GLU A 103 -23.01 2.45 3.40
C GLU A 103 -24.02 3.55 2.99
N ASP A 104 -23.69 4.82 3.24
CA ASP A 104 -24.61 5.96 3.14
C ASP A 104 -24.40 6.80 1.87
N GLY A 105 -23.23 6.67 1.22
CA GLY A 105 -22.88 7.45 0.02
C GLY A 105 -23.75 7.09 -1.17
N ASN A 106 -24.02 8.09 -2.03
CA ASN A 106 -24.92 7.96 -3.18
C ASN A 106 -24.25 8.27 -4.52
N ASP A 107 -22.93 8.34 -4.55
CA ASP A 107 -22.12 8.53 -5.75
C ASP A 107 -21.46 7.21 -6.21
N ASP A 108 -20.78 7.23 -7.36
CA ASP A 108 -20.16 6.06 -7.97
C ASP A 108 -18.95 5.52 -7.18
N ASN A 109 -18.35 6.32 -6.27
CA ASN A 109 -17.22 5.89 -5.45
C ASN A 109 -17.66 5.14 -4.19
N ALA A 110 -18.85 5.40 -3.66
CA ALA A 110 -19.34 4.76 -2.43
C ALA A 110 -19.38 3.21 -2.53
N PRO A 111 -19.96 2.58 -3.57
CA PRO A 111 -19.93 1.12 -3.70
C PRO A 111 -18.50 0.57 -3.88
N ILE A 112 -17.60 1.29 -4.55
CA ILE A 112 -16.18 0.91 -4.69
C ILE A 112 -15.49 0.95 -3.32
N SER A 113 -15.79 1.99 -2.54
CA SER A 113 -15.27 2.14 -1.18
C SER A 113 -15.77 1.02 -0.25
N ALA A 114 -17.05 0.65 -0.34
CA ALA A 114 -17.61 -0.46 0.43
C ALA A 114 -16.99 -1.81 0.05
N GLU A 115 -16.96 -2.13 -1.25
CA GLU A 115 -16.58 -3.44 -1.75
C GLU A 115 -15.06 -3.68 -1.72
N ILE A 116 -14.26 -2.64 -1.95
CA ILE A 116 -12.81 -2.74 -2.16
C ILE A 116 -12.03 -1.87 -1.17
N GLY A 117 -12.37 -0.59 -1.05
CA GLY A 117 -11.64 0.36 -0.22
C GLY A 117 -11.59 -0.05 1.25
N LYS A 118 -12.75 -0.33 1.85
CA LYS A 118 -12.88 -0.74 3.25
C LYS A 118 -12.08 -2.00 3.60
N PRO A 119 -12.24 -3.15 2.91
CA PRO A 119 -11.44 -4.33 3.23
C PRO A 119 -9.95 -4.14 2.94
N LEU A 120 -9.57 -3.41 1.89
CA LEU A 120 -8.18 -3.13 1.62
C LEU A 120 -7.55 -2.24 2.70
N ALA A 121 -8.24 -1.17 3.13
CA ALA A 121 -7.78 -0.32 4.24
C ALA A 121 -7.59 -1.13 5.54
N ALA A 122 -8.57 -1.99 5.89
CA ALA A 122 -8.43 -2.89 7.04
C ALA A 122 -7.19 -3.79 6.93
N GLY A 123 -6.94 -4.36 5.76
CA GLY A 123 -5.76 -5.19 5.51
C GLY A 123 -4.44 -4.44 5.64
N LEU A 124 -4.38 -3.20 5.16
CA LEU A 124 -3.19 -2.35 5.25
C LEU A 124 -2.91 -1.91 6.69
N ILE A 125 -3.95 -1.55 7.45
CA ILE A 125 -3.85 -1.24 8.88
C ILE A 125 -3.34 -2.47 9.64
N ALA A 126 -3.97 -3.64 9.45
CA ALA A 126 -3.54 -4.89 10.08
C ALA A 126 -2.07 -5.25 9.73
N TYR A 127 -1.67 -5.03 8.48
CA TYR A 127 -0.29 -5.25 8.04
C TYR A 127 0.70 -4.40 8.84
N LYS A 128 0.44 -3.09 9.00
CA LYS A 128 1.31 -2.17 9.75
C LYS A 128 1.31 -2.47 11.25
N GLN A 129 0.22 -3.02 11.78
CA GLN A 129 0.13 -3.51 13.17
C GLN A 129 0.81 -4.86 13.40
N GLY A 130 1.33 -5.51 12.33
CA GLY A 130 1.97 -6.81 12.41
C GLY A 130 1.01 -8.01 12.43
N ASP A 131 -0.30 -7.78 12.31
CA ASP A 131 -1.29 -8.85 12.14
C ASP A 131 -1.38 -9.27 10.67
N PHE A 132 -0.36 -10.00 10.23
CA PHE A 132 -0.25 -10.45 8.84
C PHE A 132 -1.35 -11.45 8.46
N GLY A 133 -1.88 -12.19 9.44
CA GLY A 133 -2.99 -13.11 9.22
C GLY A 133 -4.25 -12.35 8.82
N ALA A 134 -4.66 -11.37 9.62
CA ALA A 134 -5.80 -10.50 9.31
C ALA A 134 -5.58 -9.72 8.01
N ALA A 135 -4.36 -9.21 7.76
CA ALA A 135 -4.03 -8.53 6.52
C ALA A 135 -4.33 -9.41 5.29
N VAL A 136 -3.91 -10.68 5.31
CA VAL A 136 -4.20 -11.64 4.24
C VAL A 136 -5.71 -11.86 4.09
N ASP A 137 -6.42 -12.10 5.20
CA ASP A 137 -7.85 -12.44 5.18
C ASP A 137 -8.69 -11.28 4.61
N TYR A 138 -8.30 -10.03 4.87
CA TYR A 138 -8.94 -8.83 4.29
C TYR A 138 -8.58 -8.60 2.82
N MET A 139 -7.31 -8.77 2.44
CA MET A 139 -6.84 -8.37 1.11
C MET A 139 -7.11 -9.41 0.01
N VAL A 140 -7.09 -10.71 0.34
CA VAL A 140 -7.28 -11.80 -0.64
C VAL A 140 -8.60 -11.68 -1.41
N PRO A 141 -9.77 -11.43 -0.76
CA PRO A 141 -11.05 -11.36 -1.47
C PRO A 141 -11.10 -10.26 -2.53
N VAL A 142 -10.39 -9.17 -2.32
CA VAL A 142 -10.48 -7.97 -3.18
C VAL A 142 -9.34 -7.83 -4.19
N ARG A 143 -8.31 -8.69 -4.12
CA ARG A 143 -7.08 -8.53 -4.90
C ARG A 143 -7.25 -8.38 -6.41
N TYR A 144 -8.27 -9.04 -6.98
CA TYR A 144 -8.56 -8.95 -8.43
C TYR A 144 -9.52 -7.82 -8.79
N ALA A 145 -10.18 -7.21 -7.80
CA ALA A 145 -11.09 -6.10 -8.00
C ALA A 145 -10.41 -4.73 -7.95
N LEU A 146 -9.13 -4.66 -7.52
CA LEU A 146 -8.38 -3.41 -7.37
C LEU A 146 -8.43 -2.47 -8.59
N PRO A 147 -8.50 -2.93 -9.86
CA PRO A 147 -8.64 -2.02 -11.00
C PRO A 147 -9.87 -1.10 -10.95
N LYS A 148 -10.94 -1.51 -10.26
CA LYS A 148 -12.17 -0.71 -10.13
C LYS A 148 -11.96 0.59 -9.33
N MET A 149 -11.00 0.62 -8.39
CA MET A 149 -10.73 1.83 -7.59
C MET A 149 -9.78 2.83 -8.27
N GLY A 150 -9.37 2.57 -9.52
CA GLY A 150 -8.48 3.44 -10.28
C GLY A 150 -6.99 3.15 -10.04
N GLY A 151 -6.16 4.18 -10.26
CA GLY A 151 -4.71 4.07 -10.25
C GLY A 151 -4.13 3.35 -11.47
N SER A 152 -2.84 3.46 -11.69
CA SER A 152 -2.12 2.71 -12.72
C SER A 152 -1.77 1.29 -12.24
N ASN A 153 -1.35 0.42 -13.16
CA ASN A 153 -0.84 -0.90 -12.79
C ASN A 153 0.34 -0.82 -11.83
N ALA A 154 1.26 0.12 -12.04
CA ALA A 154 2.41 0.33 -11.18
C ALA A 154 2.01 0.77 -9.76
N GLN A 155 0.97 1.61 -9.64
CA GLN A 155 0.48 2.06 -8.33
C GLN A 155 -0.20 0.90 -7.58
N ARG A 156 -1.10 0.15 -8.23
CA ARG A 156 -1.80 -1.00 -7.62
C ARG A 156 -0.89 -2.17 -7.27
N ASP A 157 0.24 -2.30 -7.95
CA ASP A 157 1.22 -3.36 -7.70
C ASP A 157 1.75 -3.35 -6.26
N LEU A 158 1.77 -2.19 -5.59
CA LEU A 158 2.09 -2.09 -4.17
C LEU A 158 1.26 -3.04 -3.32
N PHE A 159 -0.06 -3.09 -3.54
CA PHE A 159 -0.96 -3.92 -2.73
C PHE A 159 -0.72 -5.42 -2.96
N ALA A 160 -0.32 -5.80 -4.19
CA ALA A 160 0.09 -7.18 -4.46
C ALA A 160 1.41 -7.55 -3.76
N MET A 161 2.35 -6.60 -3.64
CA MET A 161 3.59 -6.80 -2.88
C MET A 161 3.28 -6.96 -1.38
N ILE A 162 2.46 -6.07 -0.81
CA ILE A 162 2.06 -6.15 0.61
C ILE A 162 1.35 -7.47 0.91
N LEU A 163 0.40 -7.88 0.07
CA LEU A 163 -0.31 -9.15 0.26
C LEU A 163 0.63 -10.36 0.22
N LEU A 164 1.58 -10.39 -0.71
CA LEU A 164 2.56 -11.47 -0.80
C LEU A 164 3.47 -11.50 0.44
N ASP A 165 3.97 -10.36 0.89
CA ASP A 165 4.79 -10.28 2.09
C ASP A 165 3.98 -10.67 3.34
N ALA A 166 2.74 -10.23 3.47
CA ALA A 166 1.83 -10.64 4.53
C ALA A 166 1.60 -12.16 4.55
N ALA A 167 1.36 -12.76 3.38
CA ALA A 167 1.16 -14.21 3.27
C ALA A 167 2.40 -15.02 3.69
N ILE A 168 3.60 -14.54 3.34
CA ILE A 168 4.87 -15.14 3.78
C ILE A 168 5.02 -15.03 5.30
N ARG A 169 4.83 -13.84 5.86
CA ARG A 169 4.98 -13.58 7.30
C ARG A 169 3.92 -14.29 8.16
N ALA A 170 2.70 -14.45 7.62
CA ALA A 170 1.61 -15.19 8.27
C ALA A 170 1.78 -16.71 8.19
N GLY A 171 2.83 -17.24 7.53
CA GLY A 171 3.02 -18.68 7.32
C GLY A 171 1.95 -19.32 6.44
N ARG A 172 1.25 -18.53 5.59
CA ARG A 172 0.25 -19.04 4.64
C ARG A 172 0.94 -19.63 3.41
N ALA A 173 1.75 -20.67 3.61
CA ALA A 173 2.70 -21.19 2.62
C ALA A 173 2.09 -21.44 1.22
N ASN A 174 0.95 -22.13 1.13
CA ASN A 174 0.30 -22.42 -0.17
C ASN A 174 -0.14 -21.15 -0.88
N LEU A 175 -0.70 -20.19 -0.15
CA LEU A 175 -1.12 -18.90 -0.72
C LEU A 175 0.10 -18.08 -1.16
N ALA A 176 1.14 -18.00 -0.30
CA ALA A 176 2.37 -17.28 -0.63
C ALA A 176 3.02 -17.81 -1.91
N ARG A 177 3.11 -19.14 -2.08
CA ARG A 177 3.62 -19.79 -3.29
C ARG A 177 2.78 -19.44 -4.53
N ALA A 178 1.45 -19.48 -4.41
CA ALA A 178 0.55 -19.14 -5.51
C ALA A 178 0.70 -17.65 -5.93
N LEU A 179 0.69 -16.72 -4.96
CA LEU A 179 0.88 -15.28 -5.22
C LEU A 179 2.25 -14.98 -5.80
N ALA A 180 3.31 -15.63 -5.27
CA ALA A 180 4.67 -15.47 -5.78
C ALA A 180 4.81 -15.97 -7.21
N ALA A 181 4.24 -17.14 -7.54
CA ALA A 181 4.26 -17.70 -8.89
C ALA A 181 3.47 -16.82 -9.88
N GLU A 182 2.29 -16.32 -9.48
CA GLU A 182 1.49 -15.39 -10.29
C GLU A 182 2.28 -14.10 -10.59
N ARG A 183 2.94 -13.52 -9.59
CA ARG A 183 3.73 -12.31 -9.76
C ARG A 183 4.98 -12.57 -10.61
N LEU A 184 5.69 -13.67 -10.38
CA LEU A 184 6.88 -14.05 -11.17
C LEU A 184 6.53 -14.25 -12.65
N GLY A 185 5.35 -14.81 -12.96
CA GLY A 185 4.88 -14.95 -14.34
C GLY A 185 4.65 -13.60 -15.06
N ARG A 186 4.32 -12.54 -14.30
CA ARG A 186 4.13 -11.19 -14.85
C ARG A 186 5.41 -10.35 -14.87
N MET A 187 6.29 -10.57 -13.90
CA MET A 187 7.50 -9.77 -13.68
C MET A 187 8.73 -10.67 -13.42
N PRO A 188 9.15 -11.49 -14.40
CA PRO A 188 10.19 -12.51 -14.19
C PRO A 188 11.56 -11.94 -13.86
N GLU A 189 11.84 -10.70 -14.32
CA GLU A 189 13.13 -10.06 -14.11
C GLU A 189 13.20 -9.18 -12.86
N ASN A 190 12.05 -8.93 -12.19
CA ASN A 190 12.02 -8.10 -11.00
C ASN A 190 12.72 -8.77 -9.81
N ALA A 191 13.76 -8.13 -9.27
CA ALA A 191 14.61 -8.69 -8.23
C ALA A 191 13.84 -8.99 -6.93
N TRP A 192 12.97 -8.08 -6.50
CA TRP A 192 12.14 -8.29 -5.31
C TRP A 192 11.20 -9.49 -5.47
N THR A 193 10.59 -9.62 -6.67
CA THR A 193 9.70 -10.75 -6.98
C THR A 193 10.43 -12.09 -6.86
N ARG A 194 11.65 -12.20 -7.41
CA ARG A 194 12.47 -13.41 -7.29
C ARG A 194 12.83 -13.72 -5.84
N ALA A 195 13.22 -12.71 -5.08
CA ALA A 195 13.53 -12.87 -3.66
C ALA A 195 12.29 -13.29 -2.84
N ALA A 196 11.12 -12.67 -3.10
CA ALA A 196 9.86 -13.05 -2.46
C ALA A 196 9.43 -14.47 -2.84
N HIS A 197 9.60 -14.87 -4.11
CA HIS A 197 9.34 -16.25 -4.55
C HIS A 197 10.22 -17.24 -3.78
N THR A 198 11.52 -16.98 -3.67
CA THR A 198 12.45 -17.84 -2.90
C THR A 198 12.00 -17.94 -1.44
N ARG A 199 11.64 -16.84 -0.79
CA ARG A 199 11.11 -16.83 0.60
C ARG A 199 9.84 -17.65 0.74
N ALA A 200 8.89 -17.55 -0.20
CA ALA A 200 7.63 -18.29 -0.18
C ALA A 200 7.80 -19.82 -0.30
N PHE A 201 8.90 -20.28 -0.90
CA PHE A 201 9.21 -21.70 -1.03
C PHE A 201 10.12 -22.23 0.09
N ALA A 202 10.75 -21.34 0.86
CA ALA A 202 11.56 -21.70 2.04
C ALA A 202 10.71 -21.76 3.34
N ALA A 203 9.52 -21.15 3.35
CA ALA A 203 8.55 -21.18 4.44
C ALA A 203 7.59 -22.37 4.21
#